data_d21054166441854e5b3b6f0b9498977d
#
_entry.id   d21054166441854e5b3b6f0b9498977d
#
_cell.length_a   1.000
_cell.length_b   1.000
_cell.length_c   1.000
_cell.angle_alpha   90.00
_cell.angle_beta   90.00
_cell.angle_gamma   90.00
#
_symmetry.space_group_name_H-M   'P 1'
#
loop_
_entity.id
_entity.type
_entity.pdbx_description
1 polymer ?
#
loop_
_entity_poly.entity_id
_entity_poly.type
_entity_poly.pdbx_seq_one_letter_code
_entity_poly.pdbx_strand_id
1 'polypeptide(L)' 'MLKSYKAYVTAACPFCKRLVEALIEKKENFFVVYVDSMPELLKEKKEQYNHPTVPIVILREGDKETLLGGCTETLKHLNR' A
#
# COMPACT_ATOMS: atom_id res chain seq x y z
N MET A 1 -20.45 -0.96 -2.58
CA MET A 1 -19.50 -0.81 -1.47
C MET A 1 -18.27 -0.04 -1.93
N LEU A 2 -17.84 0.90 -1.10
CA LEU A 2 -16.64 1.67 -1.41
C LEU A 2 -15.39 0.82 -1.16
N LYS A 3 -14.51 0.82 -2.13
CA LYS A 3 -13.24 0.12 -2.08
C LYS A 3 -12.12 1.15 -2.13
N SER A 4 -11.14 1.03 -1.26
CA SER A 4 -9.99 1.92 -1.26
C SER A 4 -8.72 1.16 -0.90
N TYR A 5 -7.59 1.73 -1.29
CA TYR A 5 -6.28 1.17 -1.00
C TYR A 5 -5.54 2.12 -0.09
N LYS A 6 -4.81 1.58 0.86
CA LYS A 6 -3.96 2.37 1.73
C LYS A 6 -2.54 1.83 1.62
N ALA A 7 -1.61 2.68 1.27
CA ALA A 7 -0.22 2.27 1.05
C ALA A 7 0.72 3.04 1.98
N TYR A 8 1.55 2.31 2.71
CA TYR A 8 2.63 2.88 3.50
C TYR A 8 3.88 2.85 2.65
N VAL A 9 4.43 4.01 2.33
CA VAL A 9 5.50 4.16 1.34
C VAL A 9 6.62 5.06 1.85
N THR A 10 7.76 5.01 1.15
CA THR A 10 8.84 5.97 1.35
C THR A 10 9.08 6.71 0.05
N ALA A 11 9.58 7.96 0.15
CA ALA A 11 9.74 8.82 -1.01
C ALA A 11 10.82 8.31 -1.99
N ALA A 12 11.86 7.67 -1.48
CA ALA A 12 12.98 7.18 -2.28
C ALA A 12 12.76 5.78 -2.87
N CYS A 13 11.59 5.20 -2.67
CA CYS A 13 11.32 3.82 -3.07
C CYS A 13 10.76 3.76 -4.51
N PRO A 14 11.48 3.19 -5.48
CA PRO A 14 10.98 3.10 -6.85
C PRO A 14 9.75 2.19 -6.97
N PHE A 15 9.64 1.15 -6.16
CA PHE A 15 8.47 0.28 -6.16
C PHE A 15 7.24 1.00 -5.63
N CYS A 16 7.42 1.87 -4.63
CA CYS A 16 6.32 2.67 -4.10
C CYS A 16 5.79 3.63 -5.16
N LYS A 17 6.70 4.25 -5.91
CA LYS A 17 6.35 5.16 -6.98
C LYS A 17 5.57 4.45 -8.08
N ARG A 18 6.03 3.27 -8.48
CA ARG A 18 5.35 2.45 -9.50
C ARG A 18 3.96 2.06 -9.04
N LEU A 19 3.81 1.72 -7.77
CA LEU A 19 2.51 1.38 -7.19
C LEU A 19 1.54 2.55 -7.29
N VAL A 20 1.97 3.75 -6.89
CA VAL A 20 1.11 4.93 -6.93
C VAL A 20 0.68 5.23 -8.36
N GLU A 21 1.60 5.15 -9.32
CA GLU A 21 1.28 5.37 -10.72
C GLU A 21 0.23 4.38 -11.22
N ALA A 22 0.34 3.12 -10.82
CA ALA A 22 -0.63 2.10 -11.22
C ALA A 22 -2.02 2.37 -10.64
N LEU A 23 -2.08 2.80 -9.39
CA LEU A 23 -3.35 3.14 -8.75
C LEU A 23 -4.03 4.32 -9.44
N ILE A 24 -3.25 5.33 -9.84
CA ILE A 24 -3.75 6.48 -10.59
C ILE A 24 -4.27 6.03 -11.95
N GLU A 25 -3.49 5.22 -12.65
CA GLU A 25 -3.84 4.72 -13.99
C GLU A 25 -5.14 3.92 -13.97
N LYS A 26 -5.33 3.10 -12.94
CA LYS A 26 -6.54 2.30 -12.80
C LYS A 26 -7.70 3.07 -12.19
N LYS A 27 -7.50 4.34 -11.87
CA LYS A 27 -8.53 5.22 -11.28
C LYS A 27 -9.11 4.68 -10.00
N GLU A 28 -8.26 4.05 -9.19
CA GLU A 28 -8.69 3.50 -7.91
C GLU A 28 -8.65 4.59 -6.83
N ASN A 29 -9.51 4.42 -5.82
CA ASN A 29 -9.46 5.28 -4.63
C ASN A 29 -8.30 4.78 -3.75
N PHE A 30 -7.39 5.69 -3.39
CA PHE A 30 -6.27 5.28 -2.57
C PHE A 30 -5.77 6.41 -1.67
N PHE A 31 -5.11 6.01 -0.59
CA PHE A 31 -4.45 6.91 0.34
C PHE A 31 -3.00 6.47 0.48
N VAL A 32 -2.10 7.43 0.49
CA VAL A 32 -0.67 7.15 0.63
C VAL A 32 -0.17 7.79 1.91
N VAL A 33 0.51 6.99 2.72
CA VAL A 33 1.13 7.48 3.95
C VAL A 33 2.64 7.38 3.78
N TYR A 34 3.31 8.54 3.77
CA TYR A 34 4.77 8.59 3.68
C TYR A 34 5.35 8.41 5.08
N VAL A 35 6.09 7.33 5.26
CA VAL A 35 6.62 6.95 6.57
C VAL A 35 8.10 7.30 6.77
N ASP A 36 8.66 8.10 5.86
CA ASP A 36 10.07 8.52 5.93
C ASP A 36 10.41 9.18 7.27
N SER A 37 9.51 10.03 7.76
CA SER A 37 9.72 10.74 9.02
C SER A 37 9.03 10.07 10.20
N MET A 38 8.52 8.84 9.99
CA MET A 38 7.77 8.12 11.01
C MET A 38 8.29 6.70 11.18
N PRO A 39 9.56 6.54 11.63
CA PRO A 39 10.17 5.21 11.70
C PRO A 39 9.45 4.26 12.66
N GLU A 40 8.86 4.80 13.73
CA GLU A 40 8.13 3.98 14.68
C GLU A 40 6.83 3.44 14.08
N LEU A 41 6.14 4.27 13.29
CA LEU A 41 4.93 3.84 12.61
C LEU A 41 5.27 2.76 11.58
N LEU A 42 6.35 2.95 10.83
CA LEU A 42 6.78 1.96 9.85
C LEU A 42 7.08 0.63 10.51
N LYS A 43 7.82 0.66 11.63
CA LYS A 43 8.15 -0.55 12.38
C LYS A 43 6.89 -1.25 12.84
N GLU A 44 5.93 -0.50 13.39
CA GLU A 44 4.67 -1.03 13.86
C GLU A 44 3.90 -1.72 12.73
N LYS A 45 3.84 -1.10 11.55
CA LYS A 45 3.09 -1.68 10.43
C LYS A 45 3.78 -2.91 9.86
N LYS A 46 5.10 -2.91 9.81
CA LYS A 46 5.85 -4.11 9.38
C LYS A 46 5.56 -5.28 10.31
N GLU A 47 5.51 -5.04 11.60
CA GLU A 47 5.23 -6.08 12.58
C GLU A 47 3.76 -6.51 12.52
N GLN A 48 2.84 -5.54 12.45
CA GLN A 48 1.41 -5.81 12.43
C GLN A 48 1.02 -6.71 11.27
N TYR A 49 1.59 -6.45 10.09
CA TYR A 49 1.24 -7.19 8.87
C TYR A 49 2.27 -8.26 8.51
N ASN A 50 3.29 -8.42 9.34
CA ASN A 50 4.37 -9.37 9.09
C ASN A 50 4.96 -9.17 7.69
N HIS A 51 5.17 -7.92 7.31
CA HIS A 51 5.66 -7.54 5.99
C HIS A 51 6.93 -6.69 6.14
N PRO A 52 8.11 -7.21 5.83
CA PRO A 52 9.38 -6.55 6.16
C PRO A 52 9.79 -5.40 5.26
N THR A 53 9.10 -5.20 4.14
CA THR A 53 9.51 -4.18 3.16
C THR A 53 8.37 -3.22 2.83
N VAL A 54 8.72 -2.07 2.22
CA VAL A 54 7.73 -1.15 1.67
C VAL A 54 7.65 -1.35 0.16
N PRO A 55 6.52 -1.04 -0.48
CA PRO A 55 5.28 -0.54 0.11
C PRO A 55 4.50 -1.63 0.85
N ILE A 56 3.69 -1.21 1.81
CA ILE A 56 2.75 -2.10 2.49
C ILE A 56 1.36 -1.64 2.09
N VAL A 57 0.63 -2.48 1.38
CA VAL A 57 -0.64 -2.10 0.77
C VAL A 57 -1.79 -2.89 1.39
N ILE A 58 -2.79 -2.16 1.85
CA ILE A 58 -3.99 -2.73 2.45
C ILE A 58 -5.19 -2.35 1.60
N LEU A 59 -5.99 -3.34 1.24
CA LEU A 59 -7.25 -3.12 0.54
C LEU A 59 -8.36 -3.06 1.57
N ARG A 60 -9.14 -1.99 1.54
CA ARG A 60 -10.30 -1.83 2.40
C ARG A 60 -11.57 -1.89 1.57
N GLU A 61 -12.47 -2.78 1.94
CA GLU A 61 -13.77 -2.94 1.30
C GLU A 61 -14.84 -2.88 2.40
N GLY A 62 -15.50 -1.73 2.54
CA GLY A 62 -16.41 -1.52 3.64
C GLY A 62 -15.67 -1.59 4.98
N ASP A 63 -16.04 -2.54 5.83
CA ASP A 63 -15.40 -2.75 7.12
C ASP A 63 -14.28 -3.78 7.09
N LYS A 64 -14.05 -4.38 5.93
CA LYS A 64 -13.05 -5.43 5.79
C LYS A 64 -11.74 -4.87 5.29
N GLU A 65 -10.65 -5.24 5.95
CA GLU A 65 -9.29 -4.88 5.53
C GLU A 65 -8.51 -6.14 5.20
N THR A 66 -7.83 -6.11 4.06
CA THR A 66 -7.03 -7.25 3.59
C THR A 66 -5.64 -6.74 3.22
N LEU A 67 -4.61 -7.39 3.74
CA LEU A 67 -3.25 -7.09 3.33
C LEU A 67 -3.03 -7.66 1.93
N LEU A 68 -2.69 -6.78 0.98
CA LEU A 68 -2.32 -7.22 -0.37
C LEU A 68 -0.84 -7.59 -0.46
N GLY A 69 -0.01 -6.88 0.29
CA GLY A 69 1.42 -7.09 0.28
C GLY A 69 2.16 -5.88 -0.25
N GLY A 70 3.13 -6.10 -1.12
CA GLY A 70 3.93 -5.03 -1.72
C GLY A 70 3.45 -4.64 -3.11
N CYS A 71 4.36 -4.03 -3.87
CA CYS A 71 4.07 -3.55 -5.21
C CYS A 71 3.64 -4.68 -6.15
N THR A 72 4.41 -5.76 -6.19
CA THR A 72 4.14 -6.88 -7.12
C THR A 72 2.76 -7.49 -6.86
N GLU A 73 2.44 -7.77 -5.61
CA GLU A 73 1.17 -8.37 -5.24
C GLU A 73 0.00 -7.46 -5.58
N THR A 74 0.17 -6.16 -5.35
CA THR A 74 -0.87 -5.19 -5.65
C THR A 74 -1.08 -5.05 -7.16
N LEU A 75 0.00 -5.03 -7.94
CA LEU A 75 -0.11 -4.95 -9.39
C LEU A 75 -0.83 -6.16 -9.95
N LYS A 76 -0.57 -7.34 -9.43
CA LYS A 76 -1.30 -8.55 -9.83
C LYS A 76 -2.79 -8.43 -9.51
N HIS A 77 -3.10 -7.90 -8.34
CA HIS A 77 -4.49 -7.69 -7.94
C HIS A 77 -5.20 -6.72 -8.87
N LEU A 78 -4.55 -5.62 -9.23
CA LEU A 78 -5.13 -4.60 -10.11
C LEU A 78 -5.34 -5.09 -11.54
N ASN A 79 -4.55 -6.05 -11.98
CA ASN A 79 -4.61 -6.56 -13.35
C ASN A 79 -5.52 -7.79 -13.52
N ARG A 80 -6.32 -8.09 -12.53
CA ARG A 80 -7.30 -9.17 -12.63
C ARG A 80 -8.50 -8.80 -13.49
#